data_75cda5fcb0b5fb99ed988d2f7d88d61a
#
_entry.id   75cda5fcb0b5fb99ed988d2f7d88d61a
#
_cell.length_a   1.000
_cell.length_b   1.000
_cell.length_c   1.000
_cell.angle_alpha   90.00
_cell.angle_beta   90.00
_cell.angle_gamma   90.00
#
_symmetry.space_group_name_H-M   'P 1'
#
loop_
_entity.id
_entity.type
_entity.pdbx_description
1 polymer ?
#
loop_
_entity_poly.entity_id
_entity_poly.type
_entity_poly.pdbx_seq_one_letter_code
_entity_poly.pdbx_strand_id
1 'polypeptide(L)'
;MRTFPPLFFRSACTSLVHLFVVGLTWLALSARADVYDDVERLIRNGQYERASEQSDARLKTAPSDPQMRLLRSRILDAQGKTGEAVGVLESLTLEFPELPEPHNNLAVLYARQGRTTDAIASLNKALLARPDYTVALENLGDLHLGLALQVYQRAGQTPAAPASATRKASAIAPLLQR
;
A
#
# COMPACT_ATOMS: atom_id res chain seq x y z
N MET A 1 -75.14 15.47 -3.35
CA MET A 1 -73.95 15.63 -2.50
C MET A 1 -73.02 14.46 -2.76
N ARG A 2 -71.95 14.65 -3.52
CA ARG A 2 -70.93 13.65 -3.81
C ARG A 2 -69.63 14.12 -3.16
N THR A 3 -69.19 13.43 -2.11
CA THR A 3 -67.93 13.67 -1.39
C THR A 3 -66.78 13.00 -2.16
N PHE A 4 -65.79 13.75 -2.58
CA PHE A 4 -64.51 13.23 -3.14
C PHE A 4 -63.55 12.88 -1.98
N PRO A 5 -62.78 11.78 -2.05
CA PRO A 5 -61.78 11.47 -1.05
C PRO A 5 -60.46 12.20 -1.35
N PRO A 6 -59.67 12.63 -0.36
CA PRO A 6 -58.35 13.21 -0.54
C PRO A 6 -57.30 12.12 -0.56
N LEU A 7 -56.89 11.66 -1.73
CA LEU A 7 -55.76 10.71 -1.87
C LEU A 7 -54.82 11.20 -2.96
N PHE A 8 -53.94 12.17 -2.64
CA PHE A 8 -52.78 12.46 -3.54
C PHE A 8 -51.66 13.26 -2.90
N PHE A 9 -51.49 13.31 -1.56
CA PHE A 9 -50.42 14.11 -0.96
C PHE A 9 -49.33 13.33 -0.20
N ARG A 10 -49.34 11.98 -0.20
CA ARG A 10 -48.38 11.18 0.58
C ARG A 10 -47.18 10.63 -0.21
N SER A 11 -47.22 10.67 -1.55
CA SER A 11 -46.19 10.03 -2.37
C SER A 11 -45.02 10.96 -2.77
N ALA A 12 -45.21 12.28 -2.75
CA ALA A 12 -44.18 13.23 -3.17
C ALA A 12 -43.11 13.49 -2.11
N CYS A 13 -43.47 13.38 -0.83
CA CYS A 13 -42.52 13.72 0.26
C CYS A 13 -41.48 12.61 0.50
N THR A 14 -41.82 11.34 0.27
CA THR A 14 -40.88 10.20 0.42
C THR A 14 -39.84 10.16 -0.67
N SER A 15 -40.20 10.55 -1.91
CA SER A 15 -39.27 10.60 -3.04
C SER A 15 -38.21 11.70 -2.90
N LEU A 16 -38.59 12.87 -2.32
CA LEU A 16 -37.64 13.97 -2.11
C LEU A 16 -36.61 13.62 -1.03
N VAL A 17 -37.02 12.95 0.04
CA VAL A 17 -36.11 12.52 1.13
C VAL A 17 -35.12 11.48 0.62
N HIS A 18 -35.54 10.53 -0.23
CA HIS A 18 -34.65 9.54 -0.81
C HIS A 18 -33.63 10.16 -1.76
N LEU A 19 -34.01 11.14 -2.57
CA LEU A 19 -33.10 11.89 -3.45
C LEU A 19 -32.08 12.71 -2.65
N PHE A 20 -32.47 13.29 -1.52
CA PHE A 20 -31.58 14.06 -0.65
C PHE A 20 -30.56 13.17 0.09
N VAL A 21 -31.00 11.99 0.57
CA VAL A 21 -30.11 11.03 1.25
C VAL A 21 -29.10 10.42 0.27
N VAL A 22 -29.55 10.05 -0.95
CA VAL A 22 -28.66 9.53 -2.00
C VAL A 22 -27.67 10.60 -2.45
N GLY A 23 -28.11 11.86 -2.63
CA GLY A 23 -27.24 12.97 -3.00
C GLY A 23 -26.15 13.26 -1.95
N LEU A 24 -26.50 13.24 -0.66
CA LEU A 24 -25.54 13.45 0.44
C LEU A 24 -24.53 12.30 0.56
N THR A 25 -24.93 11.06 0.28
CA THR A 25 -24.01 9.91 0.29
C THR A 25 -23.02 9.94 -0.87
N TRP A 26 -23.44 10.38 -2.06
CA TRP A 26 -22.55 10.57 -3.21
C TRP A 26 -21.56 11.71 -3.00
N LEU A 27 -21.98 12.83 -2.41
CA LEU A 27 -21.08 13.95 -2.09
C LEU A 27 -20.03 13.58 -1.05
N ALA A 28 -20.40 12.79 -0.04
CA ALA A 28 -19.48 12.31 0.98
C ALA A 28 -18.47 11.28 0.44
N LEU A 29 -18.86 10.49 -0.55
CA LEU A 29 -17.98 9.50 -1.18
C LEU A 29 -16.95 10.16 -2.10
N SER A 30 -17.36 11.18 -2.88
CA SER A 30 -16.43 11.95 -3.74
C SER A 30 -15.44 12.77 -2.93
N ALA A 31 -15.87 13.40 -1.84
CA ALA A 31 -14.96 14.13 -0.94
C ALA A 31 -13.95 13.21 -0.23
N ARG A 32 -14.28 11.92 -0.09
CA ARG A 32 -13.39 10.93 0.51
C ARG A 32 -12.28 10.50 -0.44
N ALA A 33 -12.61 10.25 -1.70
CA ALA A 33 -11.63 9.93 -2.74
C ALA A 33 -10.62 11.09 -2.93
N ASP A 34 -11.10 12.33 -2.91
CA ASP A 34 -10.30 13.55 -3.06
C ASP A 34 -9.16 13.66 -2.02
N VAL A 35 -9.42 13.31 -0.75
CA VAL A 35 -8.40 13.44 0.33
C VAL A 35 -7.23 12.50 0.12
N TYR A 36 -7.47 11.25 -0.30
CA TYR A 36 -6.39 10.30 -0.56
C TYR A 36 -5.58 10.70 -1.79
N ASP A 37 -6.25 11.10 -2.86
CA ASP A 37 -5.62 11.57 -4.10
C ASP A 37 -4.77 12.83 -3.86
N ASP A 38 -5.26 13.76 -3.02
CA ASP A 38 -4.53 14.96 -2.62
C ASP A 38 -3.27 14.60 -1.85
N VAL A 39 -3.35 13.71 -0.85
CA VAL A 39 -2.18 13.26 -0.10
C VAL A 39 -1.19 12.53 -1.00
N GLU A 40 -1.66 11.66 -1.89
CA GLU A 40 -0.78 10.99 -2.86
C GLU A 40 -0.10 11.98 -3.80
N ARG A 41 -0.82 12.99 -4.28
CA ARG A 41 -0.27 14.05 -5.13
C ARG A 41 0.83 14.83 -4.39
N LEU A 42 0.60 15.17 -3.12
CA LEU A 42 1.59 15.84 -2.27
C LEU A 42 2.85 14.97 -2.08
N ILE A 43 2.68 13.68 -1.85
CA ILE A 43 3.81 12.73 -1.75
C ILE A 43 4.60 12.70 -3.08
N ARG A 44 3.93 12.55 -4.23
CA ARG A 44 4.59 12.54 -5.54
C ARG A 44 5.35 13.83 -5.85
N ASN A 45 4.87 14.96 -5.31
CA ASN A 45 5.50 16.27 -5.50
C ASN A 45 6.57 16.58 -4.43
N GLY A 46 6.91 15.66 -3.54
CA GLY A 46 7.88 15.86 -2.48
C GLY A 46 7.43 16.80 -1.36
N GLN A 47 6.14 17.12 -1.27
CA GLN A 47 5.56 18.05 -0.29
C GLN A 47 5.16 17.29 0.99
N TYR A 48 6.13 16.65 1.64
CA TYR A 48 5.89 15.69 2.72
C TYR A 48 5.29 16.30 3.99
N GLU A 49 5.63 17.55 4.31
CA GLU A 49 5.08 18.27 5.47
C GLU A 49 3.57 18.48 5.29
N ARG A 50 3.16 18.98 4.13
CA ARG A 50 1.74 19.20 3.80
C ARG A 50 0.98 17.87 3.72
N ALA A 51 1.60 16.83 3.15
CA ALA A 51 1.03 15.48 3.13
C ALA A 51 0.80 14.95 4.55
N SER A 52 1.77 15.19 5.46
CA SER A 52 1.66 14.82 6.88
C SER A 52 0.50 15.54 7.56
N GLU A 53 0.38 16.86 7.39
CA GLU A 53 -0.71 17.65 7.97
C GLU A 53 -2.09 17.15 7.55
N GLN A 54 -2.28 16.87 6.25
CA GLN A 54 -3.55 16.35 5.74
C GLN A 54 -3.83 14.92 6.23
N SER A 55 -2.80 14.07 6.24
CA SER A 55 -2.90 12.72 6.77
C SER A 55 -3.27 12.73 8.26
N ASP A 56 -2.62 13.58 9.07
CA ASP A 56 -2.90 13.71 10.50
C ASP A 56 -4.30 14.25 10.77
N ALA A 57 -4.76 15.23 9.98
CA ALA A 57 -6.13 15.75 10.07
C ALA A 57 -7.17 14.65 9.81
N ARG A 58 -6.93 13.79 8.81
CA ARG A 58 -7.80 12.66 8.50
C ARG A 58 -7.78 11.60 9.61
N LEU A 59 -6.59 11.22 10.10
CA LEU A 59 -6.42 10.21 11.15
C LEU A 59 -6.96 10.65 12.51
N LYS A 60 -7.07 11.96 12.80
CA LYS A 60 -7.76 12.48 13.99
C LYS A 60 -9.26 12.12 13.99
N THR A 61 -9.89 12.08 12.82
CA THR A 61 -11.32 11.76 12.67
C THR A 61 -11.60 10.29 12.40
N ALA A 62 -10.62 9.58 11.84
CA ALA A 62 -10.70 8.17 11.49
C ALA A 62 -9.35 7.46 11.78
N PRO A 63 -9.03 7.16 13.06
CA PRO A 63 -7.73 6.62 13.45
C PRO A 63 -7.41 5.24 12.84
N SER A 64 -8.43 4.44 12.58
CA SER A 64 -8.29 3.09 12.02
C SER A 64 -8.44 3.04 10.49
N ASP A 65 -8.35 4.18 9.79
CA ASP A 65 -8.43 4.24 8.34
C ASP A 65 -7.18 3.59 7.70
N PRO A 66 -7.27 2.37 7.14
CA PRO A 66 -6.09 1.63 6.70
C PRO A 66 -5.41 2.28 5.50
N GLN A 67 -6.18 2.89 4.59
CA GLN A 67 -5.64 3.56 3.41
C GLN A 67 -4.84 4.81 3.81
N MET A 68 -5.35 5.62 4.73
CA MET A 68 -4.63 6.80 5.19
C MET A 68 -3.39 6.43 6.02
N ARG A 69 -3.47 5.37 6.85
CA ARG A 69 -2.30 4.85 7.58
C ARG A 69 -1.22 4.32 6.62
N LEU A 70 -1.62 3.69 5.51
CA LEU A 70 -0.70 3.27 4.47
C LEU A 70 0.01 4.48 3.81
N LEU A 71 -0.73 5.53 3.50
CA LEU A 71 -0.14 6.79 3.00
C LEU A 71 0.77 7.43 4.05
N ARG A 72 0.40 7.41 5.33
CA ARG A 72 1.22 7.89 6.44
C ARG A 72 2.57 7.17 6.51
N SER A 73 2.59 5.85 6.34
CA SER A 73 3.85 5.10 6.31
C SER A 73 4.77 5.54 5.17
N ARG A 74 4.22 5.85 3.99
CA ARG A 74 4.97 6.36 2.84
C ARG A 74 5.53 7.78 3.10
N ILE A 75 4.75 8.64 3.75
CA ILE A 75 5.20 9.98 4.15
C ILE A 75 6.37 9.87 5.13
N LEU A 76 6.23 9.05 6.17
CA LEU A 76 7.27 8.85 7.19
C LEU A 76 8.57 8.32 6.56
N ASP A 77 8.48 7.35 5.67
CA ASP A 77 9.65 6.83 4.97
C ASP A 77 10.32 7.90 4.09
N ALA A 78 9.54 8.68 3.36
CA ALA A 78 10.04 9.78 2.54
C ALA A 78 10.72 10.91 3.37
N GLN A 79 10.28 11.09 4.62
CA GLN A 79 10.91 12.00 5.59
C GLN A 79 12.16 11.39 6.28
N GLY A 80 12.57 10.17 5.91
CA GLY A 80 13.70 9.47 6.54
C GLY A 80 13.36 8.80 7.89
N LYS A 81 12.08 8.83 8.31
CA LYS A 81 11.59 8.23 9.57
C LYS A 81 11.21 6.76 9.35
N THR A 82 12.13 5.99 8.73
CA THR A 82 11.86 4.61 8.29
C THR A 82 11.45 3.70 9.46
N GLY A 83 11.98 3.88 10.66
CA GLY A 83 11.57 3.10 11.83
C GLY A 83 10.10 3.32 12.22
N GLU A 84 9.61 4.56 12.17
CA GLU A 84 8.20 4.88 12.42
C GLU A 84 7.30 4.31 11.30
N ALA A 85 7.75 4.39 10.03
CA ALA A 85 7.04 3.82 8.90
C ALA A 85 6.86 2.30 9.05
N VAL A 86 7.90 1.58 9.47
CA VAL A 86 7.84 0.15 9.77
C VAL A 86 6.81 -0.12 10.86
N GLY A 87 6.82 0.61 11.98
CA GLY A 87 5.85 0.43 13.06
C GLY A 87 4.39 0.62 12.60
N VAL A 88 4.12 1.61 11.75
CA VAL A 88 2.78 1.80 11.16
C VAL A 88 2.38 0.61 10.30
N LEU A 89 3.29 0.10 9.47
CA LEU A 89 3.00 -1.04 8.57
C LEU A 89 2.84 -2.34 9.35
N GLU A 90 3.67 -2.60 10.37
CA GLU A 90 3.53 -3.77 11.25
C GLU A 90 2.15 -3.77 11.92
N SER A 91 1.71 -2.63 12.47
CA SER A 91 0.38 -2.49 13.05
C SER A 91 -0.73 -2.75 12.01
N LEU A 92 -0.59 -2.20 10.80
CA LEU A 92 -1.55 -2.45 9.71
C LEU A 92 -1.63 -3.92 9.33
N THR A 93 -0.50 -4.64 9.25
CA THR A 93 -0.49 -6.07 8.89
C THR A 93 -1.09 -6.96 9.98
N LEU A 94 -1.14 -6.50 11.23
CA LEU A 94 -1.79 -7.19 12.33
C LEU A 94 -3.30 -6.92 12.36
N GLU A 95 -3.70 -5.69 12.12
CA GLU A 95 -5.11 -5.27 12.17
C GLU A 95 -5.89 -5.66 10.90
N PHE A 96 -5.22 -5.67 9.74
CA PHE A 96 -5.79 -5.91 8.41
C PHE A 96 -4.92 -6.92 7.62
N PRO A 97 -4.82 -8.17 8.06
CA PRO A 97 -3.93 -9.17 7.44
C PRO A 97 -4.31 -9.54 6.01
N GLU A 98 -5.56 -9.24 5.60
CA GLU A 98 -6.08 -9.47 4.25
C GLU A 98 -5.65 -8.40 3.23
N LEU A 99 -5.07 -7.27 3.67
CA LEU A 99 -4.59 -6.23 2.77
C LEU A 99 -3.16 -6.56 2.30
N PRO A 100 -2.92 -6.77 1.00
CA PRO A 100 -1.59 -7.10 0.50
C PRO A 100 -0.62 -5.92 0.49
N GLU A 101 -1.11 -4.68 0.32
CA GLU A 101 -0.30 -3.48 0.18
C GLU A 101 0.58 -3.19 1.41
N PRO A 102 0.08 -3.25 2.67
CA PRO A 102 0.92 -3.08 3.85
C PRO A 102 2.05 -4.11 3.95
N HIS A 103 1.75 -5.39 3.65
CA HIS A 103 2.76 -6.45 3.64
C HIS A 103 3.85 -6.20 2.58
N ASN A 104 3.45 -5.79 1.36
CA ASN A 104 4.40 -5.46 0.30
C ASN A 104 5.27 -4.25 0.68
N ASN A 105 4.68 -3.19 1.21
CA ASN A 105 5.43 -1.98 1.59
C ASN A 105 6.39 -2.26 2.76
N LEU A 106 5.98 -3.10 3.72
CA LEU A 106 6.83 -3.55 4.81
C LEU A 106 8.04 -4.34 4.28
N ALA A 107 7.82 -5.20 3.28
CA ALA A 107 8.89 -5.95 2.64
C ALA A 107 9.94 -5.04 1.97
N VAL A 108 9.49 -3.98 1.30
CA VAL A 108 10.40 -2.98 0.69
C VAL A 108 11.27 -2.31 1.75
N LEU A 109 10.68 -1.93 2.89
CA LEU A 109 11.45 -1.31 3.99
C LEU A 109 12.44 -2.30 4.62
N TYR A 110 12.06 -3.55 4.83
CA TYR A 110 12.97 -4.59 5.35
C TYR A 110 14.10 -4.89 4.37
N ALA A 111 13.83 -4.96 3.06
CA ALA A 111 14.86 -5.17 2.05
C ALA A 111 15.90 -4.05 2.07
N ARG A 112 15.47 -2.79 2.17
CA ARG A 112 16.37 -1.62 2.28
C ARG A 112 17.20 -1.62 3.56
N GLN A 113 16.73 -2.27 4.62
CA GLN A 113 17.46 -2.47 5.88
C GLN A 113 18.38 -3.71 5.84
N GLY A 114 18.47 -4.44 4.71
CA GLY A 114 19.22 -5.69 4.59
C GLY A 114 18.53 -6.90 5.27
N ARG A 115 17.31 -6.74 5.75
CA ARG A 115 16.49 -7.78 6.40
C ARG A 115 15.77 -8.63 5.36
N THR A 116 16.57 -9.28 4.50
CA THR A 116 16.05 -10.00 3.30
C THR A 116 15.07 -11.11 3.67
N THR A 117 15.33 -11.86 4.74
CA THR A 117 14.43 -12.93 5.20
C THR A 117 13.06 -12.40 5.60
N ASP A 118 13.02 -11.28 6.35
CA ASP A 118 11.78 -10.63 6.78
C ASP A 118 11.02 -10.05 5.59
N ALA A 119 11.76 -9.51 4.60
CA ALA A 119 11.17 -9.00 3.36
C ALA A 119 10.48 -10.12 2.57
N ILE A 120 11.14 -11.25 2.37
CA ILE A 120 10.57 -12.42 1.68
C ILE A 120 9.33 -12.93 2.45
N ALA A 121 9.40 -13.03 3.77
CA ALA A 121 8.27 -13.46 4.59
C ALA A 121 7.06 -12.51 4.43
N SER A 122 7.31 -11.20 4.38
CA SER A 122 6.27 -10.20 4.19
C SER A 122 5.64 -10.28 2.79
N LEU A 123 6.45 -10.47 1.73
CA LEU A 123 5.93 -10.65 0.37
C LEU A 123 5.09 -11.92 0.23
N ASN A 124 5.50 -13.00 0.87
CA ASN A 124 4.70 -14.23 0.88
C ASN A 124 3.34 -14.02 1.57
N LYS A 125 3.26 -13.20 2.63
CA LYS A 125 1.98 -12.80 3.25
C LYS A 125 1.14 -11.94 2.31
N ALA A 126 1.75 -11.00 1.57
CA ALA A 126 1.04 -10.22 0.56
C ALA A 126 0.43 -11.12 -0.52
N LEU A 127 1.18 -12.14 -0.97
CA LEU A 127 0.72 -13.12 -1.97
C LEU A 127 -0.28 -14.14 -1.42
N LEU A 128 -0.25 -14.42 -0.11
CA LEU A 128 -1.30 -15.20 0.54
C LEU A 128 -2.63 -14.44 0.56
N ALA A 129 -2.58 -13.13 0.82
CA ALA A 129 -3.76 -12.25 0.80
C ALA A 129 -4.28 -12.03 -0.65
N ARG A 130 -3.37 -11.87 -1.61
CA ARG A 130 -3.70 -11.69 -3.05
C ARG A 130 -2.68 -12.41 -3.93
N PRO A 131 -2.99 -13.63 -4.41
CA PRO A 131 -2.03 -14.44 -5.17
C PRO A 131 -1.57 -13.83 -6.50
N ASP A 132 -2.36 -12.97 -7.11
CA ASP A 132 -2.08 -12.28 -8.38
C ASP A 132 -1.53 -10.84 -8.17
N TYR A 133 -1.04 -10.51 -6.98
CA TYR A 133 -0.48 -9.19 -6.71
C TYR A 133 0.89 -9.03 -7.40
N THR A 134 0.88 -8.56 -8.63
CA THR A 134 2.04 -8.48 -9.53
C THR A 134 3.24 -7.74 -8.93
N VAL A 135 2.98 -6.65 -8.18
CA VAL A 135 4.06 -5.88 -7.52
C VAL A 135 4.80 -6.73 -6.48
N ALA A 136 4.08 -7.55 -5.70
CA ALA A 136 4.72 -8.43 -4.74
C ALA A 136 5.47 -9.59 -5.41
N LEU A 137 4.94 -10.11 -6.54
CA LEU A 137 5.63 -11.13 -7.34
C LEU A 137 6.95 -10.60 -7.92
N GLU A 138 6.95 -9.38 -8.45
CA GLU A 138 8.14 -8.72 -8.99
C GLU A 138 9.17 -8.49 -7.88
N ASN A 139 8.77 -7.87 -6.76
CA ASN A 139 9.65 -7.63 -5.62
C ASN A 139 10.24 -8.94 -5.06
N LEU A 140 9.46 -10.01 -5.01
CA LEU A 140 9.93 -11.33 -4.56
C LEU A 140 10.95 -11.92 -5.54
N GLY A 141 10.71 -11.77 -6.84
CA GLY A 141 11.64 -12.15 -7.89
C GLY A 141 13.00 -11.44 -7.76
N ASP A 142 12.96 -10.11 -7.56
CA ASP A 142 14.16 -9.30 -7.40
C ASP A 142 14.96 -9.66 -6.15
N LEU A 143 14.31 -9.95 -5.03
CA LEU A 143 14.97 -10.42 -3.82
C LEU A 143 15.66 -11.78 -4.04
N HIS A 144 15.01 -12.71 -4.73
CA HIS A 144 15.61 -14.00 -5.07
C HIS A 144 16.77 -13.87 -6.05
N LEU A 145 16.68 -12.98 -7.04
CA LEU A 145 17.79 -12.67 -7.93
C LEU A 145 18.99 -12.07 -7.17
N GLY A 146 18.73 -11.16 -6.23
CA GLY A 146 19.76 -10.58 -5.36
C GLY A 146 20.47 -11.63 -4.53
N LEU A 147 19.72 -12.54 -3.90
CA LEU A 147 20.28 -13.67 -3.15
C LEU A 147 21.08 -14.62 -4.06
N ALA A 148 20.56 -14.94 -5.24
CA ALA A 148 21.26 -15.79 -6.19
C ALA A 148 22.58 -15.15 -6.62
N LEU A 149 22.58 -13.86 -6.93
CA LEU A 149 23.78 -13.10 -7.28
C LEU A 149 24.83 -13.19 -6.15
N GLN A 150 24.43 -12.91 -4.92
CA GLN A 150 25.30 -12.97 -3.75
C GLN A 150 25.95 -14.36 -3.59
N VAL A 151 25.14 -15.43 -3.71
CA VAL A 151 25.63 -16.81 -3.58
C VAL A 151 26.60 -17.18 -4.71
N TYR A 152 26.31 -16.80 -5.97
CA TYR A 152 27.21 -17.07 -7.08
C TYR A 152 28.51 -16.27 -7.00
N GLN A 153 28.47 -15.01 -6.55
CA GLN A 153 29.66 -14.20 -6.31
C GLN A 153 30.56 -14.87 -5.24
N ARG A 154 29.95 -15.31 -4.12
CA ARG A 154 30.69 -16.01 -3.08
C ARG A 154 31.29 -17.33 -3.58
N ALA A 155 30.55 -18.11 -4.38
CA ALA A 155 31.05 -19.33 -4.98
C ALA A 155 32.23 -19.08 -5.93
N GLY A 156 32.17 -17.97 -6.70
CA GLY A 156 33.26 -17.55 -7.61
C GLY A 156 34.54 -17.09 -6.90
N GLN A 157 34.48 -16.82 -5.59
CA GLN A 157 35.65 -16.42 -4.78
C GLN A 157 36.34 -17.62 -4.09
N THR A 158 35.79 -18.84 -4.19
CA THR A 158 36.39 -20.03 -3.57
C THR A 158 37.58 -20.53 -4.40
N PRO A 159 38.60 -21.20 -3.78
CA PRO A 159 39.75 -21.76 -4.53
C PRO A 159 39.36 -22.78 -5.61
N ALA A 160 38.22 -23.44 -5.46
CA ALA A 160 37.68 -24.39 -6.42
C ALA A 160 36.48 -23.81 -7.19
N ALA A 161 36.49 -22.48 -7.45
CA ALA A 161 35.39 -21.79 -8.09
C ALA A 161 35.00 -22.40 -9.45
N PRO A 162 33.77 -22.88 -9.62
CA PRO A 162 33.33 -23.36 -10.91
C PRO A 162 33.11 -22.18 -11.86
N ALA A 163 33.65 -22.25 -13.09
CA ALA A 163 33.46 -21.21 -14.10
C ALA A 163 31.95 -20.85 -14.37
N SER A 164 31.06 -21.78 -14.08
CA SER A 164 29.62 -21.58 -14.16
C SER A 164 29.08 -20.57 -13.12
N ALA A 165 29.70 -20.46 -11.94
CA ALA A 165 29.28 -19.51 -10.90
C ALA A 165 29.51 -18.06 -11.37
N THR A 166 30.70 -17.77 -11.87
CA THR A 166 31.06 -16.45 -12.42
C THR A 166 30.15 -16.07 -13.59
N ARG A 167 29.89 -16.99 -14.53
CA ARG A 167 28.97 -16.74 -15.65
C ARG A 167 27.55 -16.42 -15.19
N LYS A 168 27.03 -17.15 -14.19
CA LYS A 168 25.69 -16.90 -13.63
C LYS A 168 25.62 -15.54 -12.92
N ALA A 169 26.63 -15.21 -12.12
CA ALA A 169 26.72 -13.89 -11.49
C ALA A 169 26.69 -12.76 -12.52
N SER A 170 27.51 -12.87 -13.58
CA SER A 170 27.57 -11.87 -14.67
C SER A 170 26.24 -11.75 -15.45
N ALA A 171 25.47 -12.83 -15.56
CA ALA A 171 24.16 -12.82 -16.22
C ALA A 171 23.07 -12.15 -15.37
N ILE A 172 23.14 -12.31 -14.04
CA ILE A 172 22.14 -11.79 -13.10
C ILE A 172 22.37 -10.29 -12.80
N ALA A 173 23.62 -9.87 -12.62
CA ALA A 173 23.95 -8.52 -12.17
C ALA A 173 23.27 -7.39 -12.97
N PRO A 174 23.17 -7.42 -14.31
CA PRO A 174 22.49 -6.37 -15.08
C PRO A 174 20.98 -6.30 -14.83
N LEU A 175 20.33 -7.40 -14.42
CA LEU A 175 18.89 -7.45 -14.20
C LEU A 175 18.47 -6.67 -12.94
N LEU A 176 19.39 -6.46 -12.00
CA LEU A 176 19.16 -5.75 -10.74
C LEU A 176 19.54 -4.26 -10.80
N GLN A 177 19.99 -3.76 -11.94
CA GLN A 177 20.44 -2.36 -12.12
C GLN A 177 19.37 -1.46 -12.78
N ARG A 178 18.09 -1.85 -12.71
CA ARG A 178 16.96 -1.07 -13.28
C ARG A 178 16.37 -0.09 -12.29
#